data_52f79b55ce8dac0a4c31083e010ea1ee
#
_entry.id   52f79b55ce8dac0a4c31083e010ea1ee
#
_cell.length_a   1.000
_cell.length_b   1.000
_cell.length_c   1.000
_cell.angle_alpha   90.00
_cell.angle_beta   90.00
_cell.angle_gamma   90.00
#
_symmetry.space_group_name_H-M   'P 1'
#
loop_
_entity.id
_entity.type
_entity.pdbx_description
1 polymer ?
#
loop_
_entity_poly.entity_id
_entity_poly.type
_entity_poly.pdbx_seq_one_letter_code
_entity_poly.pdbx_strand_id
1 'polypeptide(L)'
;MPAGGEGPLEGVVQTTSSALREATSSRDYILLTIGFFVCGLQLVFITTHLPTYLVDSGISGDTASWSLALIGLFNIVGAFLCGWLGGIVSKKKTLAIVYLLRGLIIVAFVSLPPSPVIALLFGAAMGLLWLGTIPLTSGLIVTFFGPRHLSMLYGLVFLSHQLGSFVGAWLGGIWYDWYGNYEAMWWLNAGAGLFAFGVNWAIREPEPLAPAPA
;
A
#
# COMPACT_ATOMS: atom_id res chain seq x y z
N MET A 1 33.44 46.33 -28.20
CA MET A 1 32.24 45.62 -28.57
C MET A 1 32.06 44.53 -27.55
N PRO A 2 30.99 44.52 -26.77
CA PRO A 2 30.81 43.57 -25.69
C PRO A 2 30.21 42.28 -26.23
N ALA A 3 30.84 41.17 -25.88
CA ALA A 3 30.28 39.83 -26.04
C ALA A 3 29.05 39.68 -25.14
N GLY A 4 27.95 39.29 -25.75
CA GLY A 4 26.69 38.99 -25.04
C GLY A 4 26.90 37.79 -24.10
N GLY A 5 26.72 38.03 -22.83
CA GLY A 5 26.55 36.97 -21.85
C GLY A 5 25.25 36.24 -22.08
N GLU A 6 25.29 34.99 -22.53
CA GLU A 6 24.19 34.07 -22.42
C GLU A 6 24.01 33.79 -20.91
N GLY A 7 22.96 34.37 -20.36
CA GLY A 7 22.54 34.06 -19.00
C GLY A 7 22.21 32.57 -18.84
N PRO A 8 22.24 32.06 -17.60
CA PRO A 8 21.91 30.64 -17.34
C PRO A 8 20.56 30.37 -17.95
N LEU A 9 20.48 29.26 -18.73
CA LEU A 9 19.22 28.72 -19.27
C LEU A 9 18.25 28.59 -18.08
N GLU A 10 17.25 29.49 -18.02
CA GLU A 10 16.13 29.32 -17.09
C GLU A 10 15.52 27.96 -17.35
N GLY A 11 15.76 27.02 -16.43
CA GLY A 11 15.18 25.69 -16.51
C GLY A 11 13.66 25.83 -16.65
N VAL A 12 13.11 25.32 -17.74
CA VAL A 12 11.68 25.33 -18.00
C VAL A 12 10.96 24.78 -16.77
N VAL A 13 10.32 25.66 -16.01
CA VAL A 13 9.59 25.32 -14.82
C VAL A 13 8.43 24.43 -15.21
N GLN A 14 8.53 23.12 -14.94
CA GLN A 14 7.48 22.16 -15.22
C GLN A 14 6.15 22.62 -14.61
N THR A 15 5.12 22.75 -15.45
CA THR A 15 3.77 23.13 -14.99
C THR A 15 3.07 21.93 -14.34
N THR A 16 2.09 22.20 -13.47
CA THR A 16 1.27 21.16 -12.83
C THR A 16 0.60 20.24 -13.86
N SER A 17 0.10 20.80 -14.97
CA SER A 17 -0.56 20.04 -16.04
C SER A 17 0.44 19.14 -16.79
N SER A 18 1.66 19.60 -17.03
CA SER A 18 2.68 18.76 -17.67
C SER A 18 3.15 17.61 -16.77
N ALA A 19 3.33 17.89 -15.48
CA ALA A 19 3.67 16.84 -14.50
C ALA A 19 2.56 15.77 -14.39
N LEU A 20 1.30 16.19 -14.40
CA LEU A 20 0.16 15.28 -14.38
C LEU A 20 0.12 14.40 -15.64
N ARG A 21 0.27 15.01 -16.82
CA ARG A 21 0.29 14.28 -18.09
C ARG A 21 1.46 13.29 -18.15
N GLU A 22 2.64 13.67 -17.71
CA GLU A 22 3.80 12.80 -17.62
C GLU A 22 3.53 11.60 -16.70
N ALA A 23 3.03 11.86 -15.48
CA ALA A 23 2.73 10.81 -14.52
C ALA A 23 1.66 9.83 -15.03
N THR A 24 0.55 10.33 -15.57
CA THR A 24 -0.54 9.48 -16.09
C THR A 24 -0.14 8.70 -17.36
N SER A 25 0.92 9.10 -18.06
CA SER A 25 1.51 8.36 -19.17
C SER A 25 2.62 7.40 -18.74
N SER A 26 3.08 7.51 -17.48
CA SER A 26 4.14 6.65 -16.94
C SER A 26 3.59 5.29 -16.54
N ARG A 27 4.14 4.23 -17.15
CA ARG A 27 3.81 2.85 -16.78
C ARG A 27 4.05 2.59 -15.29
N ASP A 28 5.16 3.08 -14.76
CA ASP A 28 5.56 2.79 -13.39
C ASP A 28 4.65 3.50 -12.36
N TYR A 29 4.20 4.71 -12.67
CA TYR A 29 3.20 5.41 -11.86
C TYR A 29 1.83 4.73 -11.90
N ILE A 30 1.40 4.23 -13.07
CA ILE A 30 0.14 3.47 -13.21
C ILE A 30 0.22 2.18 -12.39
N LEU A 31 1.32 1.43 -12.48
CA LEU A 31 1.51 0.21 -11.68
C LEU A 31 1.47 0.52 -10.18
N LEU A 32 2.13 1.59 -9.74
CA LEU A 32 2.10 2.05 -8.35
C LEU A 32 0.68 2.40 -7.89
N THR A 33 -0.09 3.08 -8.74
CA THR A 33 -1.49 3.45 -8.49
C THR A 33 -2.39 2.22 -8.36
N ILE A 34 -2.22 1.21 -9.21
CA ILE A 34 -2.94 -0.07 -9.14
C ILE A 34 -2.58 -0.82 -7.85
N GLY A 35 -1.29 -0.88 -7.50
CA GLY A 35 -0.85 -1.50 -6.24
C GLY A 35 -1.47 -0.81 -5.01
N PHE A 36 -1.58 0.51 -5.04
CA PHE A 36 -2.14 1.28 -3.92
C PHE A 36 -3.67 1.17 -3.82
N PHE A 37 -4.38 0.94 -4.94
CA PHE A 37 -5.78 0.52 -4.93
C PHE A 37 -5.98 -0.77 -4.13
N VAL A 38 -5.15 -1.79 -4.36
CA VAL A 38 -5.20 -3.05 -3.62
C VAL A 38 -4.93 -2.82 -2.13
N CYS A 39 -4.04 -1.89 -1.78
CA CYS A 39 -3.82 -1.51 -0.39
C CYS A 39 -5.14 -1.10 0.28
N GLY A 40 -5.85 -0.14 -0.32
CA GLY A 40 -7.13 0.32 0.20
C GLY A 40 -8.17 -0.79 0.33
N LEU A 41 -8.29 -1.63 -0.70
CA LEU A 41 -9.19 -2.77 -0.72
C LEU A 41 -8.94 -3.70 0.48
N GLN A 42 -7.69 -4.11 0.69
CA GLN A 42 -7.33 -5.01 1.79
C GLN A 42 -7.54 -4.35 3.16
N LEU A 43 -7.07 -3.11 3.35
CA LEU A 43 -7.13 -2.44 4.63
C LEU A 43 -8.56 -2.28 5.12
N VAL A 44 -9.41 -1.72 4.27
CA VAL A 44 -10.78 -1.41 4.69
C VAL A 44 -11.65 -2.66 4.74
N PHE A 45 -11.44 -3.66 3.87
CA PHE A 45 -12.07 -4.96 4.06
C PHE A 45 -11.76 -5.55 5.43
N ILE A 46 -10.48 -5.59 5.82
CA ILE A 46 -10.06 -6.18 7.10
C ILE A 46 -10.64 -5.38 8.27
N THR A 47 -10.49 -4.05 8.29
CA THR A 47 -10.98 -3.24 9.43
C THR A 47 -12.49 -3.30 9.59
N THR A 48 -13.24 -3.43 8.49
CA THR A 48 -14.70 -3.45 8.51
C THR A 48 -15.24 -4.83 8.87
N HIS A 49 -14.67 -5.90 8.31
CA HIS A 49 -15.28 -7.23 8.35
C HIS A 49 -14.58 -8.23 9.29
N LEU A 50 -13.33 -7.98 9.70
CA LEU A 50 -12.61 -8.87 10.63
C LEU A 50 -13.36 -9.10 11.96
N PRO A 51 -13.93 -8.06 12.61
CA PRO A 51 -14.63 -8.29 13.88
C PRO A 51 -15.83 -9.23 13.72
N THR A 52 -16.66 -9.01 12.71
CA THR A 52 -17.82 -9.88 12.42
C THR A 52 -17.38 -11.29 12.07
N TYR A 53 -16.37 -11.43 11.19
CA TYR A 53 -15.81 -12.74 10.83
C TYR A 53 -15.32 -13.53 12.06
N LEU A 54 -14.65 -12.88 13.00
CA LEU A 54 -14.15 -13.54 14.21
C LEU A 54 -15.32 -13.97 15.12
N VAL A 55 -16.33 -13.11 15.31
CA VAL A 55 -17.50 -13.42 16.13
C VAL A 55 -18.30 -14.58 15.51
N ASP A 56 -18.53 -14.55 14.20
CA ASP A 56 -19.21 -15.65 13.47
C ASP A 56 -18.43 -16.96 13.55
N SER A 57 -17.11 -16.88 13.71
CA SER A 57 -16.22 -18.02 13.92
C SER A 57 -16.15 -18.49 15.38
N GLY A 58 -16.97 -17.93 16.28
CA GLY A 58 -17.03 -18.29 17.70
C GLY A 58 -15.95 -17.63 18.59
N ILE A 59 -15.25 -16.64 18.08
CA ILE A 59 -14.26 -15.86 18.85
C ILE A 59 -14.99 -14.72 19.58
N SER A 60 -14.59 -14.44 20.81
CA SER A 60 -15.21 -13.35 21.60
C SER A 60 -15.01 -11.97 20.95
N GLY A 61 -15.98 -11.07 21.11
CA GLY A 61 -15.89 -9.69 20.64
C GLY A 61 -14.71 -8.92 21.24
N ASP A 62 -14.31 -9.25 22.47
CA ASP A 62 -13.13 -8.67 23.11
C ASP A 62 -11.85 -9.05 22.34
N THR A 63 -11.69 -10.32 21.97
CA THR A 63 -10.54 -10.76 21.16
C THR A 63 -10.55 -10.09 19.79
N ALA A 64 -11.72 -9.96 19.16
CA ALA A 64 -11.86 -9.25 17.88
C ALA A 64 -11.42 -7.79 18.00
N SER A 65 -11.81 -7.10 19.06
CA SER A 65 -11.40 -5.73 19.34
C SER A 65 -9.89 -5.61 19.59
N TRP A 66 -9.32 -6.53 20.37
CA TRP A 66 -7.87 -6.59 20.59
C TRP A 66 -7.10 -6.87 19.31
N SER A 67 -7.62 -7.69 18.38
CA SER A 67 -6.98 -7.92 17.09
C SER A 67 -6.84 -6.62 16.29
N LEU A 68 -7.89 -5.78 16.25
CA LEU A 68 -7.83 -4.46 15.62
C LEU A 68 -6.88 -3.50 16.36
N ALA A 69 -6.87 -3.52 17.69
CA ALA A 69 -5.95 -2.71 18.49
C ALA A 69 -4.49 -3.08 18.21
N LEU A 70 -4.19 -4.37 18.06
CA LEU A 70 -2.85 -4.85 17.68
C LEU A 70 -2.45 -4.42 16.27
N ILE A 71 -3.38 -4.39 15.30
CA ILE A 71 -3.11 -3.80 13.98
C ILE A 71 -2.61 -2.36 14.15
N GLY A 72 -3.33 -1.53 14.92
CA GLY A 72 -2.94 -0.14 15.18
C GLY A 72 -1.59 -0.02 15.88
N LEU A 73 -1.35 -0.81 16.92
CA LEU A 73 -0.12 -0.77 17.71
C LEU A 73 1.11 -1.16 16.87
N PHE A 74 1.04 -2.30 16.20
CA PHE A 74 2.15 -2.80 15.38
C PHE A 74 2.36 -1.99 14.10
N ASN A 75 1.33 -1.27 13.63
CA ASN A 75 1.47 -0.35 12.52
C ASN A 75 2.49 0.78 12.78
N ILE A 76 2.61 1.26 14.02
CA ILE A 76 3.61 2.27 14.38
C ILE A 76 5.01 1.73 14.07
N VAL A 77 5.31 0.53 14.53
CA VAL A 77 6.60 -0.13 14.29
C VAL A 77 6.81 -0.41 12.79
N GLY A 78 5.78 -0.96 12.15
CA GLY A 78 5.84 -1.33 10.73
C GLY A 78 6.04 -0.14 9.79
N ALA A 79 5.35 0.96 10.02
CA ALA A 79 5.50 2.17 9.21
C ALA A 79 6.92 2.76 9.35
N PHE A 80 7.46 2.80 10.58
CA PHE A 80 8.83 3.23 10.82
C PHE A 80 9.86 2.33 10.12
N LEU A 81 9.74 1.01 10.28
CA LEU A 81 10.63 0.04 9.64
C LEU A 81 10.59 0.14 8.10
N CYS A 82 9.42 0.23 7.50
CA CYS A 82 9.28 0.38 6.06
C CYS A 82 9.85 1.70 5.55
N GLY A 83 9.66 2.79 6.28
CA GLY A 83 10.27 4.08 5.97
C GLY A 83 11.79 4.02 6.00
N TRP A 84 12.36 3.41 7.05
CA TRP A 84 13.81 3.22 7.19
C TRP A 84 14.36 2.29 6.10
N LEU A 85 13.73 1.13 5.85
CA LEU A 85 14.12 0.21 4.78
C LEU A 85 14.08 0.88 3.41
N GLY A 86 13.06 1.68 3.13
CA GLY A 86 12.95 2.44 1.87
C GLY A 86 14.06 3.47 1.66
N GLY A 87 14.77 3.85 2.73
CA GLY A 87 15.96 4.72 2.67
C GLY A 87 17.26 3.98 2.30
N ILE A 88 17.35 2.69 2.59
CA ILE A 88 18.59 1.90 2.46
C ILE A 88 18.53 0.80 1.39
N VAL A 89 17.32 0.36 1.02
CA VAL A 89 17.12 -0.66 -0.02
C VAL A 89 16.10 -0.18 -1.05
N SER A 90 15.93 -0.94 -2.14
CA SER A 90 14.95 -0.63 -3.18
C SER A 90 13.54 -0.51 -2.62
N LYS A 91 12.92 0.66 -2.78
CA LYS A 91 11.55 0.96 -2.32
C LYS A 91 10.52 0.04 -2.98
N LYS A 92 10.65 -0.21 -4.30
CA LYS A 92 9.76 -1.09 -5.05
C LYS A 92 9.82 -2.53 -4.55
N LYS A 93 11.03 -3.07 -4.25
CA LYS A 93 11.19 -4.43 -3.75
C LYS A 93 10.58 -4.57 -2.36
N THR A 94 10.85 -3.60 -1.49
CA THR A 94 10.26 -3.55 -0.15
C THR A 94 8.74 -3.50 -0.23
N LEU A 95 8.18 -2.64 -1.08
CA LEU A 95 6.74 -2.49 -1.29
C LEU A 95 6.12 -3.79 -1.83
N ALA A 96 6.74 -4.42 -2.82
CA ALA A 96 6.29 -5.71 -3.36
C ALA A 96 6.29 -6.80 -2.28
N ILE A 97 7.38 -6.92 -1.50
CA ILE A 97 7.48 -7.90 -0.41
C ILE A 97 6.40 -7.67 0.66
N VAL A 98 6.08 -6.42 1.00
CA VAL A 98 4.98 -6.10 1.92
C VAL A 98 3.66 -6.67 1.41
N TYR A 99 3.33 -6.52 0.13
CA TYR A 99 2.10 -7.09 -0.45
C TYR A 99 2.12 -8.63 -0.50
N LEU A 100 3.27 -9.22 -0.82
CA LEU A 100 3.43 -10.68 -0.77
C LEU A 100 3.15 -11.21 0.64
N LEU A 101 3.80 -10.61 1.65
CA LEU A 101 3.65 -11.04 3.03
C LEU A 101 2.21 -10.86 3.52
N ARG A 102 1.52 -9.77 3.15
CA ARG A 102 0.09 -9.61 3.47
C ARG A 102 -0.74 -10.74 2.88
N GLY A 103 -0.53 -11.06 1.59
CA GLY A 103 -1.23 -12.17 0.95
C GLY A 103 -1.00 -13.50 1.68
N LEU A 104 0.25 -13.80 2.04
CA LEU A 104 0.61 -15.01 2.77
C LEU A 104 0.03 -15.06 4.19
N ILE A 105 0.02 -13.93 4.91
CA ILE A 105 -0.59 -13.82 6.24
C ILE A 105 -2.10 -14.07 6.15
N ILE A 106 -2.78 -13.53 5.14
CA ILE A 106 -4.20 -13.78 4.93
C ILE A 106 -4.45 -15.27 4.61
N VAL A 107 -3.66 -15.87 3.71
CA VAL A 107 -3.75 -17.32 3.42
C VAL A 107 -3.59 -18.13 4.69
N ALA A 108 -2.57 -17.86 5.49
CA ALA A 108 -2.33 -18.56 6.76
C ALA A 108 -3.51 -18.40 7.73
N PHE A 109 -4.04 -17.16 7.86
CA PHE A 109 -5.14 -16.85 8.75
C PHE A 109 -6.41 -17.64 8.42
N VAL A 110 -6.80 -17.72 7.13
CA VAL A 110 -8.03 -18.40 6.73
C VAL A 110 -7.87 -19.92 6.62
N SER A 111 -6.66 -20.43 6.50
CA SER A 111 -6.35 -21.85 6.42
C SER A 111 -6.23 -22.54 7.79
N LEU A 112 -6.03 -21.76 8.84
CA LEU A 112 -5.88 -22.28 10.21
C LEU A 112 -7.24 -22.29 10.94
N PRO A 113 -7.47 -23.23 11.87
CA PRO A 113 -8.70 -23.25 12.65
C PRO A 113 -8.83 -21.96 13.47
N PRO A 114 -10.03 -21.33 13.51
CA PRO A 114 -10.22 -20.11 14.26
C PRO A 114 -9.87 -20.26 15.74
N SER A 115 -9.03 -19.37 16.27
CA SER A 115 -8.71 -19.33 17.69
C SER A 115 -8.32 -17.92 18.13
N PRO A 116 -8.47 -17.55 19.43
CA PRO A 116 -8.05 -16.26 19.94
C PRO A 116 -6.58 -15.95 19.64
N VAL A 117 -5.70 -16.94 19.75
CA VAL A 117 -4.27 -16.76 19.48
C VAL A 117 -4.01 -16.43 18.02
N ILE A 118 -4.64 -17.15 17.08
CA ILE A 118 -4.49 -16.89 15.65
C ILE A 118 -5.03 -15.50 15.30
N ALA A 119 -6.16 -15.08 15.87
CA ALA A 119 -6.73 -13.75 15.66
C ALA A 119 -5.77 -12.63 16.12
N LEU A 120 -5.19 -12.77 17.30
CA LEU A 120 -4.23 -11.78 17.84
C LEU A 120 -2.91 -11.76 17.04
N LEU A 121 -2.37 -12.93 16.67
CA LEU A 121 -1.18 -13.04 15.82
C LEU A 121 -1.41 -12.43 14.44
N PHE A 122 -2.58 -12.67 13.84
CA PHE A 122 -2.98 -12.02 12.60
C PHE A 122 -2.98 -10.50 12.73
N GLY A 123 -3.60 -9.96 13.81
CA GLY A 123 -3.63 -8.53 14.08
C GLY A 123 -2.23 -7.93 14.19
N ALA A 124 -1.33 -8.57 14.96
CA ALA A 124 0.04 -8.11 15.14
C ALA A 124 0.84 -8.18 13.82
N ALA A 125 0.80 -9.31 13.10
CA ALA A 125 1.53 -9.50 11.84
C ALA A 125 1.03 -8.56 10.74
N MET A 126 -0.29 -8.41 10.62
CA MET A 126 -0.91 -7.49 9.67
C MET A 126 -0.57 -6.04 10.00
N GLY A 127 -0.54 -5.68 11.28
CA GLY A 127 -0.15 -4.36 11.76
C GLY A 127 1.25 -3.96 11.31
N LEU A 128 2.24 -4.84 11.40
CA LEU A 128 3.60 -4.58 10.94
C LEU A 128 3.68 -4.22 9.44
N LEU A 129 2.73 -4.68 8.65
CA LEU A 129 2.69 -4.42 7.21
C LEU A 129 1.67 -3.34 6.83
N TRP A 130 0.91 -2.77 7.82
CA TRP A 130 -0.32 -2.03 7.58
C TRP A 130 -0.14 -0.79 6.71
N LEU A 131 0.48 0.26 7.23
CA LEU A 131 0.71 1.51 6.51
C LEU A 131 2.17 1.71 6.08
N GLY A 132 2.99 0.67 6.16
CA GLY A 132 4.37 0.70 5.66
C GLY A 132 4.45 0.99 4.15
N THR A 133 3.36 0.80 3.43
CA THR A 133 3.23 1.16 2.01
C THR A 133 3.24 2.67 1.76
N ILE A 134 2.82 3.50 2.72
CA ILE A 134 2.74 4.97 2.57
C ILE A 134 4.11 5.60 2.30
N PRO A 135 5.13 5.44 3.18
CA PRO A 135 6.44 6.02 2.95
C PRO A 135 7.14 5.46 1.71
N LEU A 136 6.90 4.19 1.38
CA LEU A 136 7.47 3.57 0.18
C LEU A 136 6.85 4.14 -1.10
N THR A 137 5.53 4.30 -1.13
CA THR A 137 4.79 4.87 -2.28
C THR A 137 5.15 6.34 -2.51
N SER A 138 5.14 7.16 -1.47
CA SER A 138 5.54 8.57 -1.57
C SER A 138 7.01 8.70 -1.99
N GLY A 139 7.88 7.86 -1.44
CA GLY A 139 9.29 7.80 -1.82
C GLY A 139 9.52 7.42 -3.29
N LEU A 140 8.73 6.49 -3.85
CA LEU A 140 8.79 6.15 -5.28
C LEU A 140 8.33 7.31 -6.17
N ILE A 141 7.27 8.03 -5.78
CA ILE A 141 6.81 9.22 -6.52
C ILE A 141 7.92 10.29 -6.55
N VAL A 142 8.59 10.53 -5.42
CA VAL A 142 9.73 11.45 -5.37
C VAL A 142 10.88 10.97 -6.25
N THR A 143 11.15 9.68 -6.29
CA THR A 143 12.18 9.09 -7.13
C THR A 143 11.88 9.26 -8.62
N PHE A 144 10.61 9.18 -9.03
CA PHE A 144 10.20 9.28 -10.45
C PHE A 144 10.07 10.72 -10.93
N PHE A 145 9.50 11.61 -10.11
CA PHE A 145 9.04 12.94 -10.55
C PHE A 145 9.63 14.08 -9.73
N GLY A 146 10.50 13.78 -8.76
CA GLY A 146 11.01 14.78 -7.82
C GLY A 146 9.98 15.22 -6.77
N PRO A 147 10.41 16.05 -5.80
CA PRO A 147 9.56 16.46 -4.67
C PRO A 147 8.54 17.54 -5.02
N ARG A 148 8.75 18.29 -6.11
CA ARG A 148 7.97 19.50 -6.45
C ARG A 148 6.47 19.25 -6.56
N HIS A 149 6.05 18.16 -7.20
CA HIS A 149 4.65 17.82 -7.46
C HIS A 149 4.16 16.65 -6.60
N LEU A 150 4.90 16.29 -5.53
CA LEU A 150 4.60 15.12 -4.69
C LEU A 150 3.15 15.14 -4.17
N SER A 151 2.70 16.25 -3.58
CA SER A 151 1.37 16.32 -2.97
C SER A 151 0.25 16.04 -3.96
N MET A 152 0.34 16.57 -5.17
CA MET A 152 -0.66 16.34 -6.23
C MET A 152 -0.62 14.89 -6.73
N LEU A 153 0.55 14.39 -7.07
CA LEU A 153 0.71 13.04 -7.60
C LEU A 153 0.37 11.98 -6.55
N TYR A 154 0.80 12.18 -5.31
CA TYR A 154 0.41 11.29 -4.21
C TYR A 154 -1.09 11.36 -3.94
N GLY A 155 -1.72 12.52 -4.04
CA GLY A 155 -3.16 12.68 -3.89
C GLY A 155 -3.96 11.84 -4.89
N LEU A 156 -3.52 11.73 -6.15
CA LEU A 156 -4.16 10.87 -7.16
C LEU A 156 -3.97 9.38 -6.87
N VAL A 157 -2.77 8.98 -6.46
CA VAL A 157 -2.52 7.61 -6.01
C VAL A 157 -3.37 7.29 -4.77
N PHE A 158 -3.50 8.24 -3.84
CA PHE A 158 -4.35 8.09 -2.67
C PHE A 158 -5.85 8.04 -3.00
N LEU A 159 -6.29 8.75 -4.05
CA LEU A 159 -7.66 8.61 -4.55
C LEU A 159 -7.94 7.18 -5.01
N SER A 160 -7.00 6.53 -5.69
CA SER A 160 -7.17 5.12 -6.07
C SER A 160 -7.26 4.20 -4.86
N HIS A 161 -6.49 4.48 -3.80
CA HIS A 161 -6.61 3.78 -2.51
C HIS A 161 -8.01 3.93 -1.92
N GLN A 162 -8.59 5.12 -1.94
CA GLN A 162 -9.95 5.37 -1.44
C GLN A 162 -11.00 4.63 -2.27
N LEU A 163 -10.84 4.54 -3.58
CA LEU A 163 -11.70 3.71 -4.43
C LEU A 163 -11.56 2.23 -4.08
N GLY A 164 -10.35 1.74 -3.86
CA GLY A 164 -10.10 0.39 -3.36
C GLY A 164 -10.76 0.14 -2.00
N SER A 165 -10.65 1.10 -1.09
CA SER A 165 -11.27 1.09 0.24
C SER A 165 -12.79 0.94 0.16
N PHE A 166 -13.41 1.74 -0.68
CA PHE A 166 -14.85 1.64 -0.95
C PHE A 166 -15.22 0.25 -1.46
N VAL A 167 -14.50 -0.24 -2.47
CA VAL A 167 -14.75 -1.57 -3.06
C VAL A 167 -14.58 -2.68 -2.01
N GLY A 168 -13.55 -2.62 -1.17
CA GLY A 168 -13.30 -3.62 -0.13
C GLY A 168 -14.41 -3.70 0.92
N ALA A 169 -14.88 -2.56 1.42
CA ALA A 169 -16.00 -2.51 2.36
C ALA A 169 -17.29 -2.96 1.71
N TRP A 170 -17.61 -2.43 0.53
CA TRP A 170 -18.87 -2.67 -0.16
C TRP A 170 -19.03 -4.12 -0.64
N LEU A 171 -18.00 -4.67 -1.30
CA LEU A 171 -18.05 -6.07 -1.75
C LEU A 171 -18.13 -7.04 -0.58
N GLY A 172 -17.40 -6.79 0.51
CA GLY A 172 -17.46 -7.61 1.70
C GLY A 172 -18.86 -7.65 2.30
N GLY A 173 -19.54 -6.49 2.37
CA GLY A 173 -20.92 -6.40 2.87
C GLY A 173 -21.91 -7.13 1.97
N ILE A 174 -21.91 -6.84 0.65
CA ILE A 174 -22.82 -7.52 -0.31
C ILE A 174 -22.61 -9.03 -0.32
N TRP A 175 -21.34 -9.48 -0.30
CA TRP A 175 -21.05 -10.90 -0.27
C TRP A 175 -21.63 -11.57 0.98
N TYR A 176 -21.46 -10.94 2.13
CA TYR A 176 -22.01 -11.44 3.37
C TYR A 176 -23.55 -11.48 3.36
N ASP A 177 -24.20 -10.45 2.83
CA ASP A 177 -25.65 -10.39 2.71
C ASP A 177 -26.22 -11.53 1.84
N TRP A 178 -25.48 -11.96 0.81
CA TRP A 178 -25.93 -13.01 -0.11
C TRP A 178 -25.60 -14.44 0.38
N TYR A 179 -24.44 -14.62 1.00
CA TYR A 179 -23.88 -15.94 1.29
C TYR A 179 -23.74 -16.24 2.79
N GLY A 180 -23.91 -15.26 3.65
CA GLY A 180 -23.82 -15.41 5.11
C GLY A 180 -22.41 -15.76 5.63
N ASN A 181 -21.36 -15.52 4.82
CA ASN A 181 -19.97 -15.77 5.20
C ASN A 181 -19.00 -14.87 4.41
N TYR A 182 -17.74 -14.82 4.87
CA TYR A 182 -16.67 -14.02 4.24
C TYR A 182 -15.62 -14.85 3.50
N GLU A 183 -15.79 -16.16 3.36
CA GLU A 183 -14.73 -17.07 2.90
C GLU A 183 -14.12 -16.64 1.56
N ALA A 184 -14.96 -16.47 0.53
CA ALA A 184 -14.46 -16.06 -0.79
C ALA A 184 -13.83 -14.67 -0.77
N MET A 185 -14.29 -13.76 0.08
CA MET A 185 -13.73 -12.42 0.21
C MET A 185 -12.34 -12.44 0.84
N TRP A 186 -12.09 -13.34 1.79
CA TRP A 186 -10.75 -13.54 2.33
C TRP A 186 -9.79 -14.08 1.26
N TRP A 187 -10.21 -15.07 0.47
CA TRP A 187 -9.40 -15.59 -0.64
C TRP A 187 -9.16 -14.55 -1.74
N LEU A 188 -10.15 -13.71 -2.05
CA LEU A 188 -9.99 -12.58 -2.95
C LEU A 188 -8.93 -11.61 -2.44
N ASN A 189 -8.96 -11.27 -1.15
CA ASN A 189 -7.96 -10.38 -0.54
C ASN A 189 -6.56 -10.99 -0.55
N ALA A 190 -6.42 -12.30 -0.31
CA ALA A 190 -5.15 -13.01 -0.44
C ALA A 190 -4.61 -12.93 -1.88
N GLY A 191 -5.46 -13.25 -2.86
CA GLY A 191 -5.12 -13.14 -4.29
C GLY A 191 -4.77 -11.72 -4.72
N ALA A 192 -5.49 -10.71 -4.20
CA ALA A 192 -5.19 -9.30 -4.45
C ALA A 192 -3.79 -8.91 -3.91
N GLY A 193 -3.38 -9.45 -2.76
CA GLY A 193 -2.02 -9.26 -2.23
C GLY A 193 -0.95 -9.83 -3.17
N LEU A 194 -1.16 -11.05 -3.69
CA LEU A 194 -0.26 -11.65 -4.68
C LEU A 194 -0.24 -10.89 -6.00
N PHE A 195 -1.38 -10.42 -6.46
CA PHE A 195 -1.48 -9.55 -7.63
C PHE A 195 -0.70 -8.26 -7.43
N ALA A 196 -0.88 -7.57 -6.28
CA ALA A 196 -0.17 -6.34 -5.97
C ALA A 196 1.35 -6.57 -5.84
N PHE A 197 1.79 -7.73 -5.32
CA PHE A 197 3.19 -8.13 -5.36
C PHE A 197 3.72 -8.11 -6.79
N GLY A 198 3.06 -8.80 -7.74
CA GLY A 198 3.48 -8.85 -9.14
C GLY A 198 3.51 -7.47 -9.79
N VAL A 199 2.48 -6.67 -9.55
CA VAL A 199 2.38 -5.30 -10.08
C VAL A 199 3.53 -4.41 -9.58
N ASN A 200 3.80 -4.41 -8.29
CA ASN A 200 4.88 -3.59 -7.72
C ASN A 200 6.27 -4.13 -8.06
N TRP A 201 6.42 -5.45 -8.21
CA TRP A 201 7.68 -6.04 -8.67
C TRP A 201 8.05 -5.61 -10.09
N ALA A 202 7.05 -5.41 -10.96
CA ALA A 202 7.22 -4.98 -12.34
C ALA A 202 7.59 -3.49 -12.50
N ILE A 203 7.52 -2.68 -11.45
CA ILE A 203 7.96 -1.28 -11.44
C ILE A 203 9.47 -1.21 -11.72
N ARG A 204 9.91 -0.22 -12.48
CA ARG A 204 11.32 0.08 -12.74
C ARG A 204 11.73 1.25 -11.86
N GLU A 205 12.41 0.93 -10.76
CA GLU A 205 12.98 1.96 -9.88
C GLU A 205 14.34 2.39 -10.44
N PRO A 206 14.56 3.69 -10.77
CA PRO A 206 15.87 4.19 -11.15
C PRO A 206 16.89 3.92 -10.06
N GLU A 207 18.11 3.58 -10.44
CA GLU A 207 19.20 3.47 -9.47
C GLU A 207 19.44 4.83 -8.78
N PRO A 208 19.72 4.84 -7.48
CA PRO A 208 20.10 6.08 -6.80
C PRO A 208 21.30 6.69 -7.52
N LEU A 209 21.22 7.98 -7.82
CA LEU A 209 22.40 8.71 -8.33
C LEU A 209 23.55 8.49 -7.35
N ALA A 210 24.70 8.03 -7.87
CA ALA A 210 25.90 7.92 -7.06
C ALA A 210 26.17 9.28 -6.38
N PRO A 211 26.54 9.30 -5.08
CA PRO A 211 26.90 10.55 -4.43
C PRO A 211 27.98 11.23 -5.25
N ALA A 212 27.82 12.54 -5.50
CA ALA A 212 28.83 13.32 -6.18
C ALA A 212 30.18 13.11 -5.48
N PRO A 213 31.28 12.93 -6.22
CA PRO A 213 32.60 12.82 -5.60
C PRO A 213 32.87 14.08 -4.79
N ALA A 214 33.33 13.87 -3.55
CA ALA A 214 33.66 14.93 -2.58
C ALA A 214 34.85 15.78 -3.03
#